data_e3b91143fb91ecd9e2355b590d8cecd9
#
_entry.id   e3b91143fb91ecd9e2355b590d8cecd9
#
_cell.length_a   1.000
_cell.length_b   1.000
_cell.length_c   1.000
_cell.angle_alpha   90.00
_cell.angle_beta   90.00
_cell.angle_gamma   90.00
#
_symmetry.space_group_name_H-M   'P 1'
#
loop_
_entity.id
_entity.type
_entity.pdbx_description
1 polymer ?
#
loop_
_entity_poly.entity_id
_entity_poly.type
_entity_poly.pdbx_seq_one_letter_code
_entity_poly.pdbx_strand_id
1 'polypeptide(L)'
;MEEKKIMALGFFDGVHRGHAELLRRAKSLAEKNGLTAEAVSFSTHPSTLLQGESVPLLSTVEERRALIEAMGLRVRFLPFDEEMRRTPWDAFLERCVREGAAGFVVGFNFRFGYRGEGDAKKLKEWCAERGLLFERVEPVTEGGEPVSSTRIRALLAAGRTAEAAELLGHEKEEDGA
;
A
#
# COMPACT_ATOMS: atom_id res chain seq x y z
N MET A 1 24.85 -3.04 -10.31
CA MET A 1 23.71 -3.98 -10.13
C MET A 1 22.66 -3.34 -9.26
N GLU A 2 21.43 -3.36 -9.72
CA GLU A 2 20.34 -2.85 -8.92
C GLU A 2 20.09 -3.77 -7.72
N GLU A 3 19.85 -3.17 -6.58
CA GLU A 3 19.52 -3.89 -5.35
C GLU A 3 18.16 -4.60 -5.52
N LYS A 4 18.14 -5.89 -5.22
CA LYS A 4 16.89 -6.66 -5.26
C LYS A 4 16.09 -6.40 -4.01
N LYS A 5 14.77 -6.28 -4.17
CA LYS A 5 13.89 -5.90 -3.08
C LYS A 5 12.52 -6.55 -3.17
N ILE A 6 11.87 -6.64 -2.02
CA ILE A 6 10.46 -6.99 -1.92
C ILE A 6 9.68 -5.68 -1.97
N MET A 7 8.73 -5.58 -2.89
CA MET A 7 7.88 -4.40 -3.01
C MET A 7 6.52 -4.66 -2.37
N ALA A 8 6.15 -3.81 -1.41
CA ALA A 8 4.81 -3.77 -0.85
C ALA A 8 4.01 -2.74 -1.64
N LEU A 9 2.95 -3.17 -2.31
CA LEU A 9 2.14 -2.31 -3.16
C LEU A 9 0.86 -1.88 -2.44
N GLY A 10 0.57 -0.60 -2.43
CA GLY A 10 -0.64 -0.07 -1.84
C GLY A 10 -0.63 1.45 -1.77
N PHE A 11 -1.78 2.04 -1.49
CA PHE A 11 -1.85 3.48 -1.26
C PHE A 11 -1.39 3.85 0.16
N PHE A 12 -1.68 3.00 1.14
CA PHE A 12 -1.25 3.14 2.54
C PHE A 12 -1.74 4.40 3.23
N ASP A 13 -2.92 4.90 2.88
CA ASP A 13 -3.45 6.11 3.52
C ASP A 13 -3.70 5.89 5.01
N GLY A 14 -3.05 6.72 5.82
CA GLY A 14 -3.10 6.63 7.28
C GLY A 14 -2.17 5.59 7.89
N VAL A 15 -1.58 4.72 7.09
CA VAL A 15 -0.76 3.57 7.56
C VAL A 15 -1.42 2.90 8.74
N HIS A 16 -2.69 2.49 8.56
CA HIS A 16 -3.48 1.86 9.63
C HIS A 16 -2.97 0.45 9.95
N ARG A 17 -3.62 -0.22 10.92
CA ARG A 17 -3.20 -1.55 11.39
C ARG A 17 -3.10 -2.59 10.27
N GLY A 18 -4.01 -2.54 9.30
CA GLY A 18 -3.94 -3.44 8.13
C GLY A 18 -2.72 -3.18 7.25
N HIS A 19 -2.42 -1.91 7.01
CA HIS A 19 -1.20 -1.52 6.28
C HIS A 19 0.06 -1.91 7.04
N ALA A 20 0.07 -1.70 8.34
CA ALA A 20 1.22 -2.04 9.18
C ALA A 20 1.53 -3.53 9.12
N GLU A 21 0.51 -4.39 9.12
CA GLU A 21 0.70 -5.84 8.98
C GLU A 21 1.31 -6.19 7.63
N LEU A 22 0.80 -5.59 6.56
CA LEU A 22 1.31 -5.80 5.20
C LEU A 22 2.79 -5.38 5.10
N LEU A 23 3.13 -4.23 5.66
CA LEU A 23 4.50 -3.71 5.64
C LEU A 23 5.43 -4.59 6.48
N ARG A 24 4.98 -5.09 7.64
CA ARG A 24 5.76 -6.04 8.44
C ARG A 24 6.02 -7.33 7.68
N ARG A 25 5.03 -7.85 6.96
CA ARG A 25 5.18 -9.06 6.14
C ARG A 25 6.19 -8.85 5.02
N ALA A 26 6.15 -7.69 4.36
CA ALA A 26 7.11 -7.36 3.32
C ALA A 26 8.54 -7.31 3.88
N LYS A 27 8.71 -6.68 5.03
CA LYS A 27 10.02 -6.60 5.69
C LYS A 27 10.52 -7.99 6.09
N SER A 28 9.67 -8.81 6.68
CA SER A 28 10.01 -10.17 7.09
C SER A 28 10.41 -11.03 5.89
N LEU A 29 9.65 -10.96 4.81
CA LEU A 29 9.96 -11.72 3.59
C LEU A 29 11.31 -11.29 3.00
N ALA A 30 11.57 -9.98 3.00
CA ALA A 30 12.84 -9.45 2.52
C ALA A 30 14.02 -9.96 3.37
N GLU A 31 13.91 -9.86 4.70
CA GLU A 31 14.98 -10.30 5.61
C GLU A 31 15.29 -11.79 5.45
N LYS A 32 14.27 -12.63 5.31
CA LYS A 32 14.45 -14.08 5.11
C LYS A 32 15.20 -14.42 3.84
N ASN A 33 15.15 -13.54 2.85
CA ASN A 33 15.75 -13.78 1.54
C ASN A 33 16.99 -12.90 1.28
N GLY A 34 17.48 -12.17 2.29
CA GLY A 34 18.64 -11.29 2.12
C GLY A 34 18.37 -10.10 1.23
N LEU A 35 17.13 -9.62 1.20
CA LEU A 35 16.67 -8.52 0.35
C LEU A 35 16.29 -7.32 1.21
N THR A 36 16.06 -6.18 0.56
CA THR A 36 15.49 -5.01 1.22
C THR A 36 14.00 -4.92 0.91
N ALA A 37 13.27 -4.18 1.74
CA ALA A 37 11.84 -3.95 1.55
C ALA A 37 11.59 -2.51 1.14
N GLU A 38 10.73 -2.32 0.14
CA GLU A 38 10.31 -1.02 -0.33
C GLU A 38 8.78 -0.98 -0.46
N ALA A 39 8.17 0.04 0.12
CA ALA A 39 6.76 0.33 -0.13
C ALA A 39 6.64 1.18 -1.39
N VAL A 40 5.71 0.86 -2.26
CA VAL A 40 5.41 1.64 -3.46
C VAL A 40 3.97 2.15 -3.32
N SER A 41 3.81 3.45 -3.30
CA SER A 41 2.54 4.13 -3.10
C SER A 41 2.34 5.21 -4.17
N PHE A 42 1.25 5.94 -4.07
CA PHE A 42 0.97 7.06 -4.98
C PHE A 42 0.92 8.36 -4.20
N SER A 43 1.42 9.43 -4.83
CA SER A 43 1.38 10.77 -4.24
C SER A 43 -0.03 11.37 -4.24
N THR A 44 -0.89 10.94 -5.17
CA THR A 44 -2.28 11.37 -5.28
C THR A 44 -3.18 10.15 -5.22
N HIS A 45 -4.31 10.24 -4.51
CA HIS A 45 -5.25 9.13 -4.44
C HIS A 45 -5.83 8.85 -5.83
N PRO A 46 -5.85 7.59 -6.29
CA PRO A 46 -6.34 7.24 -7.62
C PRO A 46 -7.76 7.75 -7.93
N SER A 47 -8.65 7.76 -6.95
CA SER A 47 -10.01 8.24 -7.16
C SER A 47 -10.09 9.73 -7.52
N THR A 48 -9.09 10.53 -7.19
CA THR A 48 -9.03 11.94 -7.57
C THR A 48 -9.01 12.10 -9.09
N LEU A 49 -8.24 11.29 -9.78
CA LEU A 49 -8.19 11.29 -11.25
C LEU A 49 -9.39 10.57 -11.86
N LEU A 50 -9.77 9.40 -11.30
CA LEU A 50 -10.80 8.54 -11.87
C LEU A 50 -12.21 9.09 -11.71
N GLN A 51 -12.50 9.75 -10.59
CA GLN A 51 -13.84 10.24 -10.25
C GLN A 51 -13.94 11.76 -10.19
N GLY A 52 -12.82 12.45 -10.34
CA GLY A 52 -12.77 13.91 -10.23
C GLY A 52 -13.08 14.46 -8.85
N GLU A 53 -13.14 13.58 -7.84
CA GLU A 53 -13.45 13.96 -6.47
C GLU A 53 -12.20 13.90 -5.59
N SER A 54 -12.07 14.90 -4.72
CA SER A 54 -11.02 14.92 -3.71
C SER A 54 -11.42 13.99 -2.56
N VAL A 55 -10.62 12.94 -2.32
CA VAL A 55 -10.82 12.04 -1.18
C VAL A 55 -10.13 12.66 0.03
N PRO A 56 -10.84 12.81 1.19
CA PRO A 56 -10.19 13.28 2.40
C PRO A 56 -9.16 12.24 2.88
N LEU A 57 -7.88 12.58 2.75
CA LEU A 57 -6.80 11.68 3.12
C LEU A 57 -6.59 11.67 4.63
N LEU A 58 -6.22 10.50 5.16
CA LEU A 58 -5.87 10.32 6.57
C LEU A 58 -4.46 10.80 6.86
N SER A 59 -3.61 10.83 5.84
CA SER A 59 -2.21 11.21 5.98
C SER A 59 -1.70 11.93 4.75
N THR A 60 -0.78 12.86 4.95
CA THR A 60 -0.03 13.49 3.86
C THR A 60 1.02 12.52 3.33
N VAL A 61 1.66 12.88 2.21
CA VAL A 61 2.81 12.10 1.68
C VAL A 61 3.93 12.07 2.71
N GLU A 62 4.23 13.20 3.35
CA GLU A 62 5.29 13.32 4.36
C GLU A 62 5.00 12.46 5.58
N GLU A 63 3.76 12.48 6.06
CA GLU A 63 3.34 11.65 7.20
C GLU A 63 3.43 10.16 6.86
N ARG A 64 2.97 9.74 5.68
CA ARG A 64 3.08 8.35 5.22
C ARG A 64 4.54 7.92 5.11
N ARG A 65 5.38 8.77 4.55
CA ARG A 65 6.82 8.49 4.46
C ARG A 65 7.42 8.25 5.83
N ALA A 66 7.16 9.14 6.77
CA ALA A 66 7.71 9.03 8.12
C ALA A 66 7.25 7.73 8.81
N LEU A 67 5.97 7.40 8.70
CA LEU A 67 5.42 6.19 9.31
C LEU A 67 6.00 4.91 8.71
N ILE A 68 6.14 4.87 7.39
CA ILE A 68 6.66 3.69 6.69
C ILE A 68 8.17 3.53 6.96
N GLU A 69 8.93 4.61 6.88
CA GLU A 69 10.37 4.59 7.16
C GLU A 69 10.65 4.19 8.60
N ALA A 70 9.81 4.62 9.54
CA ALA A 70 9.94 4.20 10.95
C ALA A 70 9.78 2.69 11.15
N MET A 71 9.12 2.01 10.23
CA MET A 71 8.98 0.55 10.24
C MET A 71 10.17 -0.17 9.60
N GLY A 72 11.14 0.58 9.07
CA GLY A 72 12.34 0.01 8.46
C GLY A 72 12.23 -0.31 6.97
N LEU A 73 11.27 0.27 6.29
CA LEU A 73 11.14 0.14 4.83
C LEU A 73 11.52 1.45 4.16
N ARG A 74 12.01 1.34 2.93
CA ARG A 74 12.07 2.49 2.03
C ARG A 74 10.68 2.72 1.46
N VAL A 75 10.39 3.92 1.01
CA VAL A 75 9.11 4.23 0.37
C VAL A 75 9.32 5.08 -0.86
N ARG A 76 8.59 4.73 -1.91
CA ARG A 76 8.60 5.47 -3.17
C ARG A 76 7.18 5.85 -3.52
N PHE A 77 6.98 7.12 -3.86
CA PHE A 77 5.68 7.64 -4.28
C PHE A 77 5.70 7.89 -5.77
N LEU A 78 4.78 7.26 -6.48
CA LEU A 78 4.60 7.43 -7.91
C LEU A 78 3.46 8.41 -8.16
N PRO A 79 3.54 9.25 -9.21
CA PRO A 79 2.39 10.07 -9.58
C PRO A 79 1.29 9.17 -10.16
N PHE A 80 0.04 9.44 -9.80
CA PHE A 80 -1.10 8.79 -10.44
C PHE A 80 -1.68 9.75 -11.47
N ASP A 81 -1.04 9.78 -12.63
CA ASP A 81 -1.41 10.61 -13.78
C ASP A 81 -2.10 9.78 -14.86
N GLU A 82 -2.44 10.38 -16.00
CA GLU A 82 -3.09 9.70 -17.11
C GLU A 82 -2.27 8.53 -17.66
N GLU A 83 -0.95 8.68 -17.71
CA GLU A 83 -0.07 7.60 -18.15
C GLU A 83 -0.15 6.41 -17.20
N MET A 84 -0.10 6.65 -15.88
CA MET A 84 -0.22 5.59 -14.88
C MET A 84 -1.60 4.95 -14.94
N ARG A 85 -2.66 5.74 -15.09
CA ARG A 85 -4.03 5.23 -15.20
C ARG A 85 -4.18 4.25 -16.36
N ARG A 86 -3.52 4.53 -17.49
CA ARG A 86 -3.61 3.72 -18.71
C ARG A 86 -2.64 2.54 -18.73
N THR A 87 -1.74 2.46 -17.77
CA THR A 87 -0.74 1.40 -17.74
C THR A 87 -1.39 0.04 -17.45
N PRO A 88 -1.25 -0.95 -18.36
CA PRO A 88 -1.76 -2.30 -18.08
C PRO A 88 -1.10 -2.89 -16.84
N TRP A 89 -1.82 -3.77 -16.15
CA TRP A 89 -1.34 -4.34 -14.88
C TRP A 89 -0.02 -5.10 -15.04
N ASP A 90 0.13 -5.86 -16.11
CA ASP A 90 1.36 -6.62 -16.36
C ASP A 90 2.53 -5.70 -16.73
N ALA A 91 2.29 -4.63 -17.48
CA ALA A 91 3.31 -3.64 -17.81
C ALA A 91 3.81 -2.92 -16.56
N PHE A 92 2.91 -2.63 -15.62
CA PHE A 92 3.29 -2.05 -14.32
C PHE A 92 4.22 -2.99 -13.55
N LEU A 93 3.89 -4.28 -13.49
CA LEU A 93 4.71 -5.28 -12.80
C LEU A 93 6.08 -5.45 -13.47
N GLU A 94 6.13 -5.43 -14.78
CA GLU A 94 7.40 -5.50 -15.51
C GLU A 94 8.30 -4.31 -15.22
N ARG A 95 7.71 -3.13 -15.11
CA ARG A 95 8.43 -1.94 -14.67
C ARG A 95 9.02 -2.14 -13.27
N CYS A 96 8.22 -2.67 -12.34
CA CYS A 96 8.70 -2.95 -10.99
C CYS A 96 9.88 -3.92 -10.99
N VAL A 97 9.83 -4.97 -11.83
CA VAL A 97 10.92 -5.94 -11.94
C VAL A 97 12.18 -5.27 -12.49
N ARG A 98 12.04 -4.42 -13.51
CA ARG A 98 13.19 -3.67 -14.03
C ARG A 98 13.81 -2.75 -12.96
N GLU A 99 13.01 -2.30 -12.02
CA GLU A 99 13.46 -1.44 -10.92
C GLU A 99 13.93 -2.22 -9.69
N GLY A 100 14.05 -3.54 -9.80
CA GLY A 100 14.66 -4.39 -8.79
C GLY A 100 13.71 -5.30 -8.01
N ALA A 101 12.43 -5.37 -8.36
CA ALA A 101 11.49 -6.24 -7.63
C ALA A 101 11.88 -7.71 -7.79
N ALA A 102 12.09 -8.38 -6.67
CA ALA A 102 12.28 -9.83 -6.59
C ALA A 102 11.06 -10.52 -6.02
N GLY A 103 10.10 -9.75 -5.55
CA GLY A 103 8.83 -10.26 -5.03
C GLY A 103 7.91 -9.13 -4.65
N PHE A 104 6.66 -9.49 -4.39
CA PHE A 104 5.59 -8.54 -4.08
C PHE A 104 4.78 -8.99 -2.88
N VAL A 105 4.36 -8.03 -2.06
CA VAL A 105 3.41 -8.26 -0.97
C VAL A 105 2.25 -7.29 -1.18
N VAL A 106 1.04 -7.81 -1.19
CA VAL A 106 -0.17 -7.01 -1.40
C VAL A 106 -1.27 -7.42 -0.43
N GLY A 107 -2.22 -6.53 -0.19
CA GLY A 107 -3.41 -6.85 0.58
C GLY A 107 -4.39 -7.70 -0.22
N PHE A 108 -5.31 -8.34 0.49
CA PHE A 108 -6.28 -9.27 -0.10
C PHE A 108 -7.17 -8.65 -1.18
N ASN A 109 -7.46 -7.34 -1.07
CA ASN A 109 -8.36 -6.63 -1.99
C ASN A 109 -7.64 -5.62 -2.88
N PHE A 110 -6.31 -5.68 -2.96
CA PHE A 110 -5.55 -4.74 -3.75
C PHE A 110 -5.81 -4.93 -5.25
N ARG A 111 -6.06 -3.82 -5.92
CA ARG A 111 -6.22 -3.77 -7.38
C ARG A 111 -5.28 -2.74 -7.97
N PHE A 112 -4.80 -3.01 -9.16
CA PHE A 112 -3.81 -2.17 -9.83
C PHE A 112 -3.93 -2.31 -11.35
N GLY A 113 -3.26 -1.40 -12.05
CA GLY A 113 -3.28 -1.39 -13.50
C GLY A 113 -4.54 -0.74 -14.07
N TYR A 114 -4.61 -0.66 -15.39
CA TYR A 114 -5.71 -0.03 -16.08
C TYR A 114 -7.04 -0.68 -15.70
N ARG A 115 -8.00 0.14 -15.31
CA ARG A 115 -9.34 -0.28 -14.85
C ARG A 115 -9.34 -1.25 -13.67
N GLY A 116 -8.24 -1.30 -12.93
CA GLY A 116 -8.12 -2.24 -11.81
C GLY A 116 -8.12 -3.70 -12.25
N GLU A 117 -7.65 -3.99 -13.44
CA GLU A 117 -7.63 -5.35 -13.98
C GLU A 117 -6.67 -6.27 -13.25
N GLY A 118 -5.61 -5.72 -12.63
CA GLY A 118 -4.70 -6.48 -11.78
C GLY A 118 -5.31 -6.72 -10.40
N ASP A 119 -5.12 -7.90 -9.87
CA ASP A 119 -5.53 -8.26 -8.52
C ASP A 119 -4.52 -9.22 -7.89
N ALA A 120 -4.74 -9.61 -6.64
CA ALA A 120 -3.83 -10.49 -5.92
C ALA A 120 -3.69 -11.86 -6.60
N LYS A 121 -4.76 -12.39 -7.16
CA LYS A 121 -4.75 -13.68 -7.85
C LYS A 121 -3.87 -13.64 -9.11
N LYS A 122 -4.07 -12.64 -9.96
CA LYS A 122 -3.27 -12.46 -11.17
C LYS A 122 -1.80 -12.23 -10.83
N LEU A 123 -1.53 -11.44 -9.79
CA LEU A 123 -0.17 -11.18 -9.34
C LEU A 123 0.51 -12.47 -8.86
N LYS A 124 -0.21 -13.30 -8.10
CA LYS A 124 0.30 -14.58 -7.63
C LYS A 124 0.72 -15.47 -8.80
N GLU A 125 -0.16 -15.61 -9.78
CA GLU A 125 0.10 -16.42 -10.99
C GLU A 125 1.27 -15.85 -11.79
N TRP A 126 1.29 -14.55 -11.97
CA TRP A 126 2.36 -13.84 -12.69
C TRP A 126 3.73 -14.04 -12.03
N CYS A 127 3.79 -13.95 -10.70
CA CYS A 127 5.01 -14.20 -9.93
C CYS A 127 5.46 -15.66 -10.03
N ALA A 128 4.52 -16.60 -9.93
CA ALA A 128 4.84 -18.03 -10.01
C ALA A 128 5.47 -18.38 -11.35
N GLU A 129 4.97 -17.83 -12.44
CA GLU A 129 5.52 -18.07 -13.78
C GLU A 129 6.95 -17.55 -13.94
N ARG A 130 7.34 -16.56 -13.15
CA ARG A 130 8.65 -15.88 -13.25
C ARG A 130 9.61 -16.21 -12.12
N GLY A 131 9.20 -17.09 -11.20
CA GLY A 131 10.03 -17.45 -10.06
C GLY A 131 10.21 -16.30 -9.06
N LEU A 132 9.26 -15.39 -8.99
CA LEU A 132 9.28 -14.26 -8.05
C LEU A 132 8.53 -14.62 -6.77
N LEU A 133 8.94 -14.01 -5.67
CA LEU A 133 8.28 -14.19 -4.38
C LEU A 133 6.94 -13.46 -4.35
N PHE A 134 5.97 -14.02 -3.65
CA PHE A 134 4.65 -13.41 -3.52
C PHE A 134 4.04 -13.73 -2.16
N GLU A 135 3.41 -12.74 -1.54
CA GLU A 135 2.61 -12.95 -0.35
C GLU A 135 1.36 -12.06 -0.41
N ARG A 136 0.20 -12.68 -0.15
CA ARG A 136 -1.07 -11.98 0.01
C ARG A 136 -1.37 -11.88 1.51
N VAL A 137 -1.63 -10.67 1.99
CA VAL A 137 -1.91 -10.44 3.40
C VAL A 137 -3.42 -10.35 3.60
N GLU A 138 -3.92 -11.18 4.51
CA GLU A 138 -5.34 -11.21 4.87
C GLU A 138 -5.71 -9.97 5.69
N PRO A 139 -7.00 -9.58 5.72
CA PRO A 139 -7.40 -8.37 6.44
C PRO A 139 -7.18 -8.49 7.94
N VAL A 140 -6.70 -7.40 8.54
CA VAL A 140 -6.74 -7.23 9.99
C VAL A 140 -8.15 -6.78 10.33
N THR A 141 -8.80 -7.47 11.26
CA THR A 141 -10.18 -7.18 11.65
C THR A 141 -10.27 -6.60 13.05
N GLU A 142 -11.27 -5.77 13.26
CA GLU A 142 -11.64 -5.25 14.58
C GLU A 142 -13.16 -5.22 14.65
N GLY A 143 -13.71 -5.88 15.66
CA GLY A 143 -15.16 -6.01 15.78
C GLY A 143 -15.79 -6.84 14.66
N GLY A 144 -15.03 -7.78 14.06
CA GLY A 144 -15.50 -8.63 12.98
C GLY A 144 -15.46 -8.02 11.59
N GLU A 145 -14.99 -6.78 11.47
CA GLU A 145 -14.91 -6.07 10.18
C GLU A 145 -13.46 -5.68 9.85
N PRO A 146 -13.09 -5.69 8.56
CA PRO A 146 -11.74 -5.27 8.17
C PRO A 146 -11.42 -3.84 8.57
N VAL A 147 -10.21 -3.61 9.02
CA VAL A 147 -9.66 -2.27 9.21
C VAL A 147 -9.37 -1.69 7.83
N SER A 148 -9.95 -0.51 7.54
CA SER A 148 -9.77 0.14 6.24
C SER A 148 -9.74 1.66 6.40
N SER A 149 -9.12 2.33 5.44
CA SER A 149 -9.08 3.80 5.42
C SER A 149 -10.49 4.39 5.30
N THR A 150 -11.36 3.76 4.50
CA THR A 150 -12.76 4.18 4.36
C THR A 150 -13.51 4.12 5.70
N ARG A 151 -13.35 3.02 6.44
CA ARG A 151 -13.95 2.87 7.76
C ARG A 151 -13.45 3.93 8.74
N ILE A 152 -12.15 4.19 8.72
CA ILE A 152 -11.53 5.21 9.58
C ILE A 152 -12.05 6.60 9.23
N ARG A 153 -12.15 6.96 7.95
CA ARG A 153 -12.69 8.25 7.52
C ARG A 153 -14.14 8.42 8.01
N ALA A 154 -14.94 7.37 7.93
CA ALA A 154 -16.33 7.41 8.40
C ALA A 154 -16.41 7.67 9.90
N LEU A 155 -15.53 7.06 10.70
CA LEU A 155 -15.48 7.26 12.14
C LEU A 155 -15.06 8.71 12.47
N LEU A 156 -14.07 9.24 11.78
CA LEU A 156 -13.64 10.64 11.97
C LEU A 156 -14.75 11.62 11.60
N ALA A 157 -15.46 11.38 10.49
CA ALA A 157 -16.57 12.22 10.07
C ALA A 157 -17.73 12.19 11.08
N ALA A 158 -17.89 11.10 11.81
CA ALA A 158 -18.89 10.94 12.86
C ALA A 158 -18.42 11.46 14.24
N GLY A 159 -17.21 12.00 14.32
CA GLY A 159 -16.62 12.49 15.59
C GLY A 159 -16.15 11.37 16.51
N ARG A 160 -16.05 10.13 16.02
CA ARG A 160 -15.65 8.96 16.82
C ARG A 160 -14.13 8.79 16.78
N THR A 161 -13.40 9.78 17.29
CA THR A 161 -11.96 9.89 17.17
C THR A 161 -11.18 8.79 17.92
N ALA A 162 -11.68 8.36 19.09
CA ALA A 162 -11.03 7.30 19.86
C ALA A 162 -11.07 5.96 19.12
N GLU A 163 -12.21 5.63 18.51
CA GLU A 163 -12.34 4.41 17.72
C GLU A 163 -11.47 4.47 16.47
N ALA A 164 -11.43 5.63 15.80
CA ALA A 164 -10.56 5.82 14.65
C ALA A 164 -9.09 5.63 15.02
N ALA A 165 -8.65 6.15 16.16
CA ALA A 165 -7.28 6.00 16.65
C ALA A 165 -6.90 4.54 16.90
N GLU A 166 -7.83 3.75 17.44
CA GLU A 166 -7.62 2.31 17.64
C GLU A 166 -7.37 1.57 16.33
N LEU A 167 -8.14 1.92 15.29
CA LEU A 167 -7.98 1.30 13.97
C LEU A 167 -6.72 1.76 13.27
N LEU A 168 -6.31 3.01 13.47
CA LEU A 168 -5.04 3.52 12.94
C LEU A 168 -3.86 2.81 13.60
N GLY A 169 -3.94 2.53 14.89
CA GLY A 169 -2.85 1.93 15.64
C GLY A 169 -1.72 2.89 15.99
N HIS A 170 -1.89 4.17 15.72
CA HIS A 170 -0.99 5.26 16.10
C HIS A 170 -1.81 6.54 16.21
N GLU A 171 -1.27 7.54 16.89
CA GLU A 171 -1.93 8.83 17.00
C GLU A 171 -1.73 9.62 15.71
N LYS A 172 -2.82 10.24 15.24
CA LYS A 172 -2.72 11.20 14.16
C LYS A 172 -2.19 12.51 14.76
N GLU A 173 -1.12 13.07 14.19
CA GLU A 173 -0.63 14.38 14.61
C GLU A 173 -1.72 15.41 14.36
N GLU A 174 -2.06 16.17 15.40
CA GLU A 174 -3.00 17.28 15.26
C GLU A 174 -2.29 18.43 14.56
N ASP A 175 -2.96 19.01 13.55
CA ASP A 175 -2.45 20.19 12.87
C ASP A 175 -2.28 21.32 13.87
N GLY A 176 -1.06 21.83 14.00
CA GLY A 176 -0.75 22.96 14.86
C GLY A 176 -0.47 22.63 16.32
N ALA A 177 -0.27 21.38 16.63
CA ALA A 177 0.19 21.00 17.98
C ALA A 177 1.71 21.18 18.09
#